data_93f533a22c7237dc83a05a536cf86ba8
#
_entry.id   93f533a22c7237dc83a05a536cf86ba8
#
_cell.length_a   1.000
_cell.length_b   1.000
_cell.length_c   1.000
_cell.angle_alpha   90.00
_cell.angle_beta   90.00
_cell.angle_gamma   90.00
#
_symmetry.space_group_name_H-M   'P 1'
#
loop_
_entity.id
_entity.type
_entity.pdbx_description
1 polymer ?
#
loop_
_entity_poly.entity_id
_entity_poly.type
_entity_poly.pdbx_seq_one_letter_code
_entity_poly.pdbx_strand_id
1 'polypeptide(L)'
;WSSDVCSSDLGVDGTDGILSLLRDLDEETLVLCLFSGGGSALLPAPADGLTLADKQATTQQLLACGATIDEVNAVRKHLSRIKGGLLARHAYPARTVALALSDVIGDPLDTIASGPTHPDSTTFAYCMELVDRYGLRQSLPAPVLQRLEAGVKGEIPETPKKNDPCFSRATTHVIGNNSLSIAAAEKTA
;
A
#
# COMPACT_ATOMS: atom_id res chain seq x y z
N TRP A 1 4.66 -13.74 -11.96
CA TRP A 1 4.80 -13.05 -10.67
C TRP A 1 3.51 -13.19 -9.86
N SER A 2 3.39 -14.23 -9.06
CA SER A 2 2.26 -14.44 -8.15
C SER A 2 2.61 -13.90 -6.75
N SER A 3 2.99 -12.64 -6.65
CA SER A 3 3.39 -12.03 -5.37
C SER A 3 2.27 -12.00 -4.33
N ASP A 4 1.01 -12.11 -4.75
CA ASP A 4 -0.12 -12.09 -3.81
C ASP A 4 -0.57 -13.49 -3.35
N VAL A 5 -0.03 -14.56 -3.95
CA VAL A 5 -0.19 -15.93 -3.43
C VAL A 5 0.55 -16.13 -2.10
N CYS A 6 1.52 -15.26 -1.78
CA CYS A 6 2.25 -15.29 -0.51
C CYS A 6 1.55 -14.54 0.64
N SER A 7 0.44 -13.86 0.39
CA SER A 7 -0.36 -13.26 1.46
C SER A 7 -1.00 -14.37 2.28
N SER A 8 -0.49 -14.60 3.48
CA SER A 8 -0.95 -15.63 4.40
C SER A 8 -1.68 -15.01 5.59
N ASP A 9 -2.46 -15.79 6.31
CA ASP A 9 -3.07 -15.39 7.58
C ASP A 9 -2.02 -14.88 8.56
N LEU A 10 -0.82 -15.47 8.59
CA LEU A 10 0.32 -14.98 9.38
C LEU A 10 0.73 -13.55 9.02
N GLY A 11 0.64 -13.18 7.72
CA GLY A 11 0.89 -11.82 7.29
C GLY A 11 -0.18 -10.84 7.79
N VAL A 12 -1.44 -11.27 7.85
CA VAL A 12 -2.53 -10.48 8.43
C VAL A 12 -2.30 -10.29 9.92
N ASP A 13 -2.02 -11.35 10.66
CA ASP A 13 -1.73 -11.31 12.11
C ASP A 13 -0.53 -10.40 12.40
N GLY A 14 0.55 -10.51 11.61
CA GLY A 14 1.73 -9.65 11.73
C GLY A 14 1.40 -8.18 11.48
N THR A 15 0.55 -7.89 10.48
CA THR A 15 0.14 -6.52 10.17
C THR A 15 -0.80 -5.94 11.25
N ASP A 16 -1.68 -6.76 11.80
CA ASP A 16 -2.54 -6.38 12.93
C ASP A 16 -1.71 -6.10 14.20
N GLY A 17 -0.64 -6.85 14.42
CA GLY A 17 0.37 -6.58 15.44
C GLY A 17 1.02 -5.20 15.23
N ILE A 18 1.46 -4.89 14.01
CA ILE A 18 2.02 -3.57 13.66
C ILE A 18 1.00 -2.46 13.93
N LEU A 19 -0.23 -2.60 13.42
CA LEU A 19 -1.28 -1.59 13.64
C LEU A 19 -1.62 -1.41 15.12
N SER A 20 -1.49 -2.45 15.93
CA SER A 20 -1.68 -2.38 17.38
C SER A 20 -0.58 -1.59 18.07
N LEU A 21 0.68 -1.70 17.61
CA LEU A 21 1.80 -0.91 18.12
C LEU A 21 1.70 0.58 17.78
N LEU A 22 0.93 0.94 16.75
CA LEU A 22 0.74 2.33 16.33
C LEU A 22 -0.45 3.03 17.04
N ARG A 23 -1.09 2.36 17.99
CA ARG A 23 -2.17 2.97 18.78
C ARG A 23 -1.61 3.84 19.88
N ASP A 24 -2.31 4.93 20.17
CA ASP A 24 -2.04 5.81 21.30
C ASP A 24 -0.62 6.39 21.37
N LEU A 25 0.01 6.57 20.18
CA LEU A 25 1.30 7.23 20.05
C LEU A 25 1.17 8.74 20.24
N ASP A 26 2.20 9.35 20.80
CA ASP A 26 2.29 10.78 21.02
C ASP A 26 3.34 11.46 20.12
N GLU A 27 3.49 12.77 20.24
CA GLU A 27 4.42 13.57 19.44
C GLU A 27 5.89 13.32 19.76
N GLU A 28 6.20 12.77 20.94
CA GLU A 28 7.55 12.45 21.40
C GLU A 28 8.01 11.07 20.89
N THR A 29 7.08 10.26 20.39
CA THR A 29 7.35 8.93 19.89
C THR A 29 8.01 8.98 18.50
N LEU A 30 9.03 8.15 18.30
CA LEU A 30 9.64 7.87 16.99
C LEU A 30 9.25 6.49 16.49
N VAL A 31 8.61 6.43 15.33
CA VAL A 31 8.32 5.20 14.59
C VAL A 31 9.38 5.03 13.49
N LEU A 32 10.21 4.00 13.60
CA LEU A 32 11.17 3.64 12.58
C LEU A 32 10.61 2.49 11.75
N CYS A 33 10.34 2.73 10.46
CA CYS A 33 9.85 1.74 9.52
C CYS A 33 11.01 1.26 8.63
N LEU A 34 11.21 -0.05 8.54
CA LEU A 34 12.21 -0.66 7.67
C LEU A 34 11.50 -1.46 6.58
N PHE A 35 11.65 -1.04 5.32
CA PHE A 35 11.05 -1.70 4.17
C PHE A 35 12.12 -2.34 3.30
N SER A 36 11.87 -3.57 2.87
CA SER A 36 12.70 -4.29 1.90
C SER A 36 11.84 -4.94 0.81
N GLY A 37 12.45 -5.57 -0.18
CA GLY A 37 11.77 -6.29 -1.24
C GLY A 37 10.73 -7.28 -0.70
N GLY A 38 9.61 -7.42 -1.40
CA GLY A 38 8.48 -8.26 -0.98
C GLY A 38 7.53 -7.64 0.06
N GLY A 39 7.84 -6.46 0.61
CA GLY A 39 7.04 -5.81 1.65
C GLY A 39 5.57 -5.63 1.28
N SER A 40 5.26 -5.42 0.00
CA SER A 40 3.86 -5.29 -0.45
C SER A 40 3.04 -6.57 -0.28
N ALA A 41 3.65 -7.74 -0.47
CA ALA A 41 3.00 -9.04 -0.30
C ALA A 41 2.95 -9.47 1.17
N LEU A 42 3.98 -9.13 1.94
CA LEU A 42 4.13 -9.54 3.35
C LEU A 42 3.35 -8.64 4.32
N LEU A 43 2.78 -7.52 3.87
CA LEU A 43 1.93 -6.60 4.63
C LEU A 43 0.47 -6.63 4.13
N PRO A 44 -0.22 -7.77 4.18
CA PRO A 44 -1.63 -7.82 3.86
C PRO A 44 -2.43 -7.31 5.07
N ALA A 45 -3.17 -6.24 4.87
CA ALA A 45 -4.12 -5.73 5.85
C ALA A 45 -5.41 -5.41 5.09
N PRO A 46 -6.31 -6.38 4.93
CA PRO A 46 -7.60 -6.10 4.30
C PRO A 46 -8.30 -4.95 5.01
N ALA A 47 -8.92 -4.06 4.22
CA ALA A 47 -9.75 -3.02 4.77
C ALA A 47 -10.96 -3.60 5.48
N ASP A 48 -11.55 -2.85 6.40
CA ASP A 48 -12.70 -3.30 7.19
C ASP A 48 -13.84 -3.80 6.29
N GLY A 49 -14.39 -4.94 6.65
CA GLY A 49 -15.42 -5.64 5.88
C GLY A 49 -14.90 -6.47 4.70
N LEU A 50 -13.59 -6.49 4.45
CA LEU A 50 -12.96 -7.32 3.43
C LEU A 50 -12.16 -8.47 4.05
N THR A 51 -12.13 -9.58 3.35
CA THR A 51 -11.27 -10.72 3.65
C THR A 51 -9.98 -10.68 2.82
N LEU A 52 -8.98 -11.47 3.22
CA LEU A 52 -7.78 -11.68 2.41
C LEU A 52 -8.13 -12.30 1.05
N ALA A 53 -9.10 -13.22 1.02
CA ALA A 53 -9.59 -13.86 -0.20
C ALA A 53 -10.19 -12.85 -1.18
N ASP A 54 -10.93 -11.85 -0.69
CA ASP A 54 -11.49 -10.78 -1.54
C ASP A 54 -10.39 -9.96 -2.22
N LYS A 55 -9.32 -9.63 -1.49
CA LYS A 55 -8.17 -8.92 -2.05
C LYS A 55 -7.42 -9.76 -3.06
N GLN A 56 -7.20 -11.04 -2.78
CA GLN A 56 -6.53 -11.96 -3.70
C GLN A 56 -7.33 -12.13 -4.99
N ALA A 57 -8.64 -12.40 -4.89
CA ALA A 57 -9.52 -12.52 -6.04
C ALA A 57 -9.53 -11.24 -6.88
N THR A 58 -9.61 -10.06 -6.24
CA THR A 58 -9.56 -8.76 -6.94
C THR A 58 -8.24 -8.57 -7.69
N THR A 59 -7.11 -8.86 -7.04
CA THR A 59 -5.80 -8.74 -7.70
C THR A 59 -5.67 -9.69 -8.88
N GLN A 60 -6.13 -10.94 -8.74
CA GLN A 60 -6.12 -11.91 -9.84
C GLN A 60 -6.96 -11.43 -11.04
N GLN A 61 -8.14 -10.89 -10.81
CA GLN A 61 -8.99 -10.35 -11.87
C GLN A 61 -8.33 -9.17 -12.60
N LEU A 62 -7.73 -8.23 -11.85
CA LEU A 62 -6.99 -7.11 -12.44
C LEU A 62 -5.81 -7.56 -13.29
N LEU A 63 -5.02 -8.52 -12.81
CA LEU A 63 -3.92 -9.08 -13.58
C LEU A 63 -4.41 -9.84 -14.82
N ALA A 64 -5.48 -10.61 -14.70
CA ALA A 64 -6.05 -11.38 -15.82
C ALA A 64 -6.60 -10.50 -16.94
N CYS A 65 -7.10 -9.31 -16.65
CA CYS A 65 -7.58 -8.36 -17.65
C CYS A 65 -6.48 -7.46 -18.23
N GLY A 66 -5.22 -7.61 -17.80
CA GLY A 66 -4.07 -6.86 -18.31
C GLY A 66 -3.90 -5.47 -17.70
N ALA A 67 -4.44 -5.21 -16.51
CA ALA A 67 -4.21 -3.98 -15.79
C ALA A 67 -2.70 -3.79 -15.50
N THR A 68 -2.22 -2.57 -15.62
CA THR A 68 -0.82 -2.24 -15.29
C THR A 68 -0.57 -2.37 -13.80
N ILE A 69 0.70 -2.49 -13.40
CA ILE A 69 1.06 -2.59 -11.97
C ILE A 69 0.60 -1.38 -11.17
N ASP A 70 0.62 -0.19 -11.77
CA ASP A 70 0.16 1.04 -11.12
C ASP A 70 -1.35 1.03 -10.90
N GLU A 71 -2.12 0.53 -11.87
CA GLU A 71 -3.57 0.36 -11.75
C GLU A 71 -3.93 -0.69 -10.70
N VAL A 72 -3.22 -1.83 -10.68
CA VAL A 72 -3.37 -2.84 -9.64
C VAL A 72 -3.06 -2.26 -8.26
N ASN A 73 -1.97 -1.50 -8.12
CA ASN A 73 -1.59 -0.87 -6.87
C ASN A 73 -2.58 0.21 -6.42
N ALA A 74 -3.18 0.97 -7.33
CA ALA A 74 -4.24 1.92 -7.00
C ALA A 74 -5.40 1.23 -6.28
N VAL A 75 -5.91 0.13 -6.82
CA VAL A 75 -6.98 -0.63 -6.19
C VAL A 75 -6.50 -1.26 -4.87
N ARG A 76 -5.31 -1.87 -4.83
CA ARG A 76 -4.75 -2.49 -3.62
C ARG A 76 -4.59 -1.53 -2.45
N LYS A 77 -4.23 -0.27 -2.69
CA LYS A 77 -4.14 0.79 -1.67
C LYS A 77 -5.51 1.05 -1.04
N HIS A 78 -6.57 1.16 -1.84
CA HIS A 78 -7.94 1.43 -1.38
C HIS A 78 -8.62 0.24 -0.68
N LEU A 79 -8.10 -0.97 -0.88
CA LEU A 79 -8.55 -2.19 -0.20
C LEU A 79 -7.67 -2.56 1.02
N SER A 80 -6.87 -1.63 1.52
CA SER A 80 -5.91 -1.88 2.61
C SER A 80 -6.12 -0.95 3.80
N ARG A 81 -5.73 -1.41 4.99
CA ARG A 81 -5.65 -0.57 6.21
C ARG A 81 -4.26 0.03 6.44
N ILE A 82 -3.25 -0.32 5.60
CA ILE A 82 -1.86 0.08 5.87
C ILE A 82 -1.15 0.71 4.67
N LYS A 83 -1.58 0.40 3.43
CA LYS A 83 -0.96 0.89 2.18
C LYS A 83 -1.42 2.31 1.85
N GLY A 84 -0.76 2.95 0.86
CA GLY A 84 -1.17 4.28 0.36
C GLY A 84 -1.19 5.36 1.43
N GLY A 85 -0.16 5.44 2.27
CA GLY A 85 -0.02 6.44 3.33
C GLY A 85 -0.72 6.11 4.64
N LEU A 86 -1.51 5.03 4.69
CA LEU A 86 -2.30 4.71 5.87
C LEU A 86 -1.45 4.33 7.08
N LEU A 87 -0.26 3.74 6.90
CA LEU A 87 0.66 3.51 8.02
C LEU A 87 1.09 4.83 8.66
N ALA A 88 1.46 5.84 7.86
CA ALA A 88 1.81 7.15 8.39
C ALA A 88 0.62 7.81 9.11
N ARG A 89 -0.61 7.63 8.59
CA ARG A 89 -1.82 8.14 9.27
C ARG A 89 -2.06 7.44 10.61
N HIS A 90 -1.85 6.12 10.70
CA HIS A 90 -1.96 5.38 11.97
C HIS A 90 -0.88 5.77 12.97
N ALA A 91 0.32 6.09 12.51
CA ALA A 91 1.42 6.50 13.37
C ALA A 91 1.28 7.95 13.86
N TYR A 92 0.50 8.81 13.20
CA TYR A 92 0.33 10.20 13.59
C TYR A 92 -0.36 10.31 14.96
N PRO A 93 0.12 11.19 15.89
CA PRO A 93 1.05 12.30 15.71
C PRO A 93 2.55 11.96 15.91
N ALA A 94 2.92 10.70 16.08
CA ALA A 94 4.32 10.31 16.21
C ALA A 94 5.15 10.72 14.98
N ARG A 95 6.45 10.92 15.19
CA ARG A 95 7.41 11.11 14.09
C ARG A 95 7.69 9.78 13.41
N THR A 96 7.45 9.69 12.10
CA THR A 96 7.69 8.48 11.31
C THR A 96 8.90 8.67 10.39
N VAL A 97 9.88 7.78 10.49
CA VAL A 97 11.03 7.70 9.57
C VAL A 97 11.01 6.34 8.90
N ALA A 98 10.88 6.32 7.60
CA ALA A 98 10.92 5.09 6.82
C ALA A 98 12.24 4.98 6.05
N LEU A 99 12.93 3.85 6.19
CA LEU A 99 14.12 3.49 5.45
C LEU A 99 13.76 2.34 4.50
N ALA A 100 13.98 2.52 3.22
CA ALA A 100 13.58 1.57 2.19
C ALA A 100 14.77 1.06 1.38
N LEU A 101 14.83 -0.26 1.17
CA LEU A 101 15.60 -0.88 0.11
C LEU A 101 14.67 -1.05 -1.09
N SER A 102 14.99 -0.37 -2.19
CA SER A 102 14.14 -0.36 -3.39
C SER A 102 14.62 -1.41 -4.39
N ASP A 103 13.69 -2.21 -4.85
CA ASP A 103 13.80 -3.12 -5.99
C ASP A 103 13.02 -2.62 -7.23
N VAL A 104 12.49 -1.39 -7.16
CA VAL A 104 11.67 -0.76 -8.20
C VAL A 104 12.52 0.23 -9.01
N ILE A 105 12.45 0.15 -10.33
CA ILE A 105 13.18 1.07 -11.22
C ILE A 105 12.70 2.50 -11.00
N GLY A 106 13.65 3.42 -10.74
CA GLY A 106 13.35 4.83 -10.53
C GLY A 106 12.91 5.19 -9.10
N ASP A 107 12.86 4.21 -8.21
CA ASP A 107 12.58 4.36 -6.77
C ASP A 107 11.30 5.15 -6.41
N PRO A 108 10.16 4.96 -7.11
CA PRO A 108 8.94 5.68 -6.78
C PRO A 108 8.42 5.26 -5.40
N LEU A 109 8.43 6.21 -4.45
CA LEU A 109 8.09 5.96 -3.04
C LEU A 109 6.65 5.47 -2.82
N ASP A 110 5.74 5.82 -3.71
CA ASP A 110 4.34 5.37 -3.69
C ASP A 110 4.15 3.94 -4.18
N THR A 111 5.17 3.36 -4.84
CA THR A 111 5.18 1.99 -5.36
C THR A 111 5.92 1.03 -4.42
N ILE A 112 7.02 1.48 -3.77
CA ILE A 112 7.78 0.68 -2.80
C ILE A 112 6.84 0.23 -1.67
N ALA A 113 6.68 -1.07 -1.49
CA ALA A 113 5.73 -1.70 -0.56
C ALA A 113 4.26 -1.21 -0.72
N SER A 114 3.90 -0.60 -1.87
CA SER A 114 2.65 0.14 -2.14
C SER A 114 2.48 1.39 -1.25
N GLY A 115 3.57 2.08 -0.94
CA GLY A 115 3.62 3.38 -0.32
C GLY A 115 2.98 3.50 1.07
N PRO A 116 3.33 2.68 2.09
CA PRO A 116 2.65 2.74 3.40
C PRO A 116 2.83 4.09 4.11
N THR A 117 3.96 4.77 3.88
CA THR A 117 4.33 6.05 4.48
C THR A 117 4.36 7.21 3.48
N HIS A 118 3.84 7.00 2.27
CA HIS A 118 3.86 8.00 1.19
C HIS A 118 2.44 8.37 0.75
N PRO A 119 2.17 9.64 0.40
CA PRO A 119 0.86 10.06 -0.10
C PRO A 119 0.39 9.26 -1.30
N ASP A 120 -0.88 8.91 -1.32
CA ASP A 120 -1.50 8.25 -2.47
C ASP A 120 -2.16 9.29 -3.39
N SER A 121 -1.72 9.34 -4.65
CA SER A 121 -2.31 10.23 -5.67
C SER A 121 -3.59 9.66 -6.29
N THR A 122 -3.89 8.37 -6.11
CA THR A 122 -5.07 7.72 -6.67
C THR A 122 -6.31 7.88 -5.78
N THR A 123 -7.51 7.67 -6.31
CA THR A 123 -8.77 7.89 -5.60
C THR A 123 -9.72 6.71 -5.76
N PHE A 124 -10.75 6.62 -4.89
CA PHE A 124 -11.83 5.65 -5.08
C PHE A 124 -12.53 5.83 -6.44
N ALA A 125 -12.69 7.07 -6.91
CA ALA A 125 -13.27 7.34 -8.23
C ALA A 125 -12.40 6.72 -9.34
N TYR A 126 -11.07 6.91 -9.27
CA TYR A 126 -10.16 6.28 -10.22
C TYR A 126 -10.21 4.75 -10.17
N CYS A 127 -10.31 4.16 -8.98
CA CYS A 127 -10.48 2.71 -8.85
C CYS A 127 -11.78 2.22 -9.52
N MET A 128 -12.89 2.96 -9.40
CA MET A 128 -14.14 2.62 -10.07
C MET A 128 -14.05 2.80 -11.58
N GLU A 129 -13.33 3.81 -12.08
CA GLU A 129 -13.05 3.95 -13.52
C GLU A 129 -12.29 2.74 -14.08
N LEU A 130 -11.34 2.18 -13.31
CA LEU A 130 -10.63 0.96 -13.68
C LEU A 130 -11.58 -0.25 -13.72
N VAL A 131 -12.44 -0.41 -12.71
CA VAL A 131 -13.45 -1.47 -12.67
C VAL A 131 -14.35 -1.41 -13.90
N ASP A 132 -14.77 -0.23 -14.30
CA ASP A 132 -15.63 -0.03 -15.48
C ASP A 132 -14.88 -0.26 -16.79
N ARG A 133 -13.66 0.28 -16.91
CA ARG A 133 -12.79 0.13 -18.08
C ARG A 133 -12.52 -1.33 -18.42
N TYR A 134 -12.27 -2.13 -17.40
CA TYR A 134 -11.98 -3.56 -17.56
C TYR A 134 -13.21 -4.46 -17.46
N GLY A 135 -14.43 -3.90 -17.31
CA GLY A 135 -15.67 -4.67 -17.23
C GLY A 135 -15.78 -5.59 -16.02
N LEU A 136 -15.16 -5.22 -14.89
CA LEU A 136 -14.99 -6.11 -13.73
C LEU A 136 -16.15 -6.10 -12.73
N ARG A 137 -17.21 -5.30 -12.95
CA ARG A 137 -18.34 -5.19 -11.99
C ARG A 137 -19.00 -6.52 -11.61
N GLN A 138 -19.02 -7.49 -12.51
CA GLN A 138 -19.64 -8.79 -12.25
C GLN A 138 -18.67 -9.86 -11.77
N SER A 139 -17.36 -9.62 -11.86
CA SER A 139 -16.33 -10.59 -11.50
C SER A 139 -15.63 -10.29 -10.18
N LEU A 140 -15.71 -9.04 -9.70
CA LEU A 140 -15.16 -8.68 -8.40
C LEU A 140 -16.06 -9.15 -7.25
N PRO A 141 -15.47 -9.48 -6.08
CA PRO A 141 -16.24 -9.77 -4.88
C PRO A 141 -17.17 -8.60 -4.50
N ALA A 142 -18.40 -8.91 -4.13
CA ALA A 142 -19.40 -7.90 -3.79
C ALA A 142 -18.94 -6.93 -2.67
N PRO A 143 -18.25 -7.37 -1.59
CA PRO A 143 -17.74 -6.46 -0.57
C PRO A 143 -16.73 -5.45 -1.12
N VAL A 144 -15.91 -5.84 -2.12
CA VAL A 144 -14.94 -4.94 -2.77
C VAL A 144 -15.66 -3.84 -3.53
N LEU A 145 -16.66 -4.19 -4.35
CA LEU A 145 -17.46 -3.21 -5.09
C LEU A 145 -18.17 -2.24 -4.14
N GLN A 146 -18.82 -2.77 -3.10
CA GLN A 146 -19.50 -1.96 -2.09
C GLN A 146 -18.55 -0.95 -1.44
N ARG A 147 -17.32 -1.38 -1.08
CA ARG A 147 -16.33 -0.49 -0.51
C ARG A 147 -15.90 0.60 -1.48
N LEU A 148 -15.62 0.26 -2.73
CA LEU A 148 -15.21 1.25 -3.74
C LEU A 148 -16.34 2.27 -4.00
N GLU A 149 -17.57 1.81 -4.12
CA GLU A 149 -18.74 2.68 -4.28
C GLU A 149 -19.00 3.58 -3.07
N ALA A 150 -18.86 3.05 -1.85
CA ALA A 150 -18.96 3.83 -0.62
C ALA A 150 -17.87 4.92 -0.55
N GLY A 151 -16.66 4.61 -0.99
CA GLY A 151 -15.58 5.58 -1.10
C GLY A 151 -15.87 6.69 -2.11
N VAL A 152 -16.42 6.36 -3.29
CA VAL A 152 -16.85 7.36 -4.29
C VAL A 152 -17.93 8.29 -3.74
N LYS A 153 -18.85 7.76 -2.90
CA LYS A 153 -19.90 8.55 -2.24
C LYS A 153 -19.39 9.38 -1.06
N GLY A 154 -18.12 9.22 -0.65
CA GLY A 154 -17.55 9.89 0.52
C GLY A 154 -17.98 9.30 1.86
N GLU A 155 -18.58 8.12 1.88
CA GLU A 155 -18.95 7.37 3.09
C GLU A 155 -17.73 6.73 3.77
N ILE A 156 -16.66 6.52 3.00
CA ILE A 156 -15.36 6.05 3.47
C ILE A 156 -14.33 7.13 3.13
N PRO A 157 -13.46 7.52 4.09
CA PRO A 157 -12.42 8.51 3.83
C PRO A 157 -11.41 8.01 2.81
N GLU A 158 -10.95 8.91 1.96
CA GLU A 158 -9.89 8.65 1.00
C GLU A 158 -8.57 8.23 1.70
N THR A 159 -7.73 7.51 0.96
CA THR A 159 -6.34 7.32 1.32
C THR A 159 -5.65 8.67 1.54
N PRO A 160 -4.66 8.78 2.45
CA PRO A 160 -3.97 10.05 2.74
C PRO A 160 -3.40 10.71 1.50
N LYS A 161 -3.75 11.96 1.26
CA LYS A 161 -3.25 12.78 0.14
C LYS A 161 -2.09 13.66 0.60
N LYS A 162 -1.37 14.26 -0.34
CA LYS A 162 -0.16 15.05 -0.09
C LYS A 162 -0.30 16.09 1.04
N ASN A 163 -1.49 16.64 1.22
CA ASN A 163 -1.76 17.66 2.23
C ASN A 163 -2.31 17.10 3.55
N ASP A 164 -2.36 15.77 3.70
CA ASP A 164 -2.78 15.15 4.96
C ASP A 164 -1.76 15.48 6.06
N PRO A 165 -2.21 15.90 7.26
CA PRO A 165 -1.34 16.28 8.36
C PRO A 165 -0.31 15.21 8.74
N CYS A 166 -0.60 13.94 8.54
CA CYS A 166 0.31 12.84 8.89
C CYS A 166 1.65 12.94 8.16
N PHE A 167 1.70 13.54 6.96
CA PHE A 167 2.96 13.68 6.21
C PHE A 167 3.83 14.84 6.68
N SER A 168 3.33 15.73 7.55
CA SER A 168 4.16 16.75 8.16
C SER A 168 5.20 16.17 9.13
N ARG A 169 4.98 14.95 9.61
CA ARG A 169 5.84 14.24 10.56
C ARG A 169 6.36 12.90 10.02
N ALA A 170 6.13 12.58 8.74
CA ALA A 170 6.59 11.37 8.09
C ALA A 170 7.63 11.67 7.01
N THR A 171 8.74 10.95 7.01
CA THR A 171 9.78 11.01 5.99
C THR A 171 10.14 9.62 5.51
N THR A 172 10.42 9.47 4.21
CA THR A 172 10.84 8.20 3.62
C THR A 172 12.16 8.39 2.88
N HIS A 173 13.14 7.53 3.15
CA HIS A 173 14.45 7.56 2.54
C HIS A 173 14.76 6.22 1.88
N VAL A 174 15.15 6.24 0.60
CA VAL A 174 15.72 5.07 -0.07
C VAL A 174 17.20 5.00 0.33
N ILE A 175 17.56 3.96 1.07
CA ILE A 175 18.92 3.75 1.59
C ILE A 175 19.73 2.74 0.77
N GLY A 176 19.08 2.04 -0.15
CA GLY A 176 19.71 1.11 -1.10
C GLY A 176 18.78 0.83 -2.26
N ASN A 177 19.39 0.70 -3.45
CA ASN A 177 18.68 0.37 -4.68
C ASN A 177 19.58 -0.35 -5.67
N ASN A 178 19.02 -0.78 -6.79
CA ASN A 178 19.75 -1.49 -7.84
C ASN A 178 20.91 -0.65 -8.43
N SER A 179 20.69 0.65 -8.62
CA SER A 179 21.71 1.56 -9.16
C SER A 179 22.94 1.67 -8.25
N LEU A 180 22.74 1.73 -6.93
CA LEU A 180 23.84 1.71 -5.95
C LEU A 180 24.60 0.38 -5.98
N SER A 181 23.89 -0.74 -6.13
CA SER A 181 24.49 -2.07 -6.23
C SER A 181 25.35 -2.21 -7.50
N ILE A 182 24.86 -1.73 -8.65
CA ILE A 182 25.58 -1.72 -9.93
C ILE A 182 26.82 -0.85 -9.81
N ALA A 183 26.70 0.39 -9.30
CA ALA A 183 27.83 1.28 -9.14
C ALA A 183 28.92 0.73 -8.18
N ALA A 184 28.51 -0.05 -7.16
CA ALA A 184 29.46 -0.74 -6.28
C ALA A 184 30.17 -1.89 -7.00
N ALA A 185 29.46 -2.66 -7.81
CA ALA A 185 30.04 -3.75 -8.60
C ALA A 185 31.05 -3.23 -9.64
N GLU A 186 30.71 -2.14 -10.35
CA GLU A 186 31.62 -1.50 -11.32
C GLU A 186 32.92 -1.02 -10.71
N LYS A 187 32.94 -0.59 -9.45
CA LYS A 187 34.15 -0.17 -8.75
C LYS A 187 35.07 -1.33 -8.34
N THR A 188 34.48 -2.55 -8.31
CA THR A 188 35.20 -3.74 -7.81
C THR A 188 35.67 -4.64 -8.96
N ALA A 189 35.14 -4.44 -10.17
CA ALA A 189 35.54 -5.15 -11.39
C ALA A 189 36.79 -4.52 -12.05
#